data_0961359a075063ffbdf35626f02b2b11
#
_entry.id   0961359a075063ffbdf35626f02b2b11
#
_cell.length_a   1.000
_cell.length_b   1.000
_cell.length_c   1.000
_cell.angle_alpha   90.00
_cell.angle_beta   90.00
_cell.angle_gamma   90.00
#
_symmetry.space_group_name_H-M   'P 1'
#
loop_
_entity.id
_entity.type
_entity.pdbx_description
1 polymer ?
#
loop_
_entity_poly.entity_id
_entity_poly.type
_entity_poly.pdbx_seq_one_letter_code
_entity_poly.pdbx_strand_id
1 'polypeptide(L)'
;MSVQNTRHFAEKFRERLAQSKNVPRSRILKDDALLELAASRPKNHDDLGKARLLLREARRGEVADSILAAVAAAEAMPASAIPSSPEQPARKPGAEALADLLRVLLKARADAEGVAQRLIASSADLDALAAGELEAVPAMHGWRYEVFGRDAERLRDGEIALSAQGGAVRVVPLA
;
A
#
# COMPACT_ATOMS: atom_id res chain seq x y z
N MET A 1 -4.23 9.00 -20.40
CA MET A 1 -3.75 9.57 -19.11
C MET A 1 -4.58 9.02 -17.98
N SER A 2 -3.93 8.51 -16.93
CA SER A 2 -4.61 7.78 -15.85
C SER A 2 -5.18 8.73 -14.80
N VAL A 3 -6.35 8.42 -14.25
CA VAL A 3 -6.96 9.06 -13.07
C VAL A 3 -5.99 9.06 -11.88
N GLN A 4 -5.09 8.07 -11.80
CA GLN A 4 -4.06 7.94 -10.77
C GLN A 4 -3.07 9.11 -10.74
N ASN A 5 -2.73 9.73 -11.89
CA ASN A 5 -1.81 10.85 -11.95
C ASN A 5 -2.40 12.10 -11.29
N THR A 6 -3.63 12.43 -11.68
CA THR A 6 -4.32 13.60 -11.14
C THR A 6 -4.55 13.42 -9.64
N ARG A 7 -4.86 12.19 -9.20
CA ARG A 7 -4.99 11.87 -7.77
C ARG A 7 -3.69 12.12 -7.00
N HIS A 8 -2.55 11.61 -7.47
CA HIS A 8 -1.25 11.79 -6.81
C HIS A 8 -0.86 13.27 -6.66
N PHE A 9 -1.10 14.08 -7.70
CA PHE A 9 -0.85 15.51 -7.65
C PHE A 9 -1.77 16.25 -6.70
N ALA A 10 -3.05 15.93 -6.73
CA ALA A 10 -4.02 16.52 -5.83
C ALA A 10 -3.73 16.16 -4.35
N GLU A 11 -3.23 14.94 -4.08
CA GLU A 11 -2.77 14.53 -2.75
C GLU A 11 -1.54 15.34 -2.30
N LYS A 12 -0.53 15.50 -3.15
CA LYS A 12 0.66 16.34 -2.84
C LYS A 12 0.29 17.80 -2.62
N PHE A 13 -0.59 18.34 -3.44
CA PHE A 13 -1.10 19.70 -3.28
C PHE A 13 -1.81 19.85 -1.93
N ARG A 14 -2.75 18.94 -1.61
CA ARG A 14 -3.48 18.94 -0.34
C ARG A 14 -2.54 18.89 0.85
N GLU A 15 -1.53 18.03 0.81
CA GLU A 15 -0.56 17.88 1.89
C GLU A 15 0.25 19.17 2.11
N ARG A 16 0.78 19.77 1.05
CA ARG A 16 1.52 21.05 1.14
C ARG A 16 0.66 22.17 1.72
N LEU A 17 -0.60 22.28 1.26
CA LEU A 17 -1.50 23.32 1.74
C LEU A 17 -1.91 23.08 3.19
N ALA A 18 -2.10 21.83 3.60
CA ALA A 18 -2.40 21.46 4.98
C ALA A 18 -1.23 21.81 5.92
N GLN A 19 0.00 21.52 5.50
CA GLN A 19 1.22 21.87 6.23
C GLN A 19 1.40 23.38 6.33
N SER A 20 1.26 24.13 5.24
CA SER A 20 1.42 25.59 5.23
C SER A 20 0.39 26.31 6.11
N LYS A 21 -0.81 25.76 6.22
CA LYS A 21 -1.89 26.32 7.05
C LYS A 21 -1.96 25.70 8.46
N ASN A 22 -1.10 24.72 8.76
CA ASN A 22 -1.09 23.96 10.00
C ASN A 22 -2.49 23.42 10.39
N VAL A 23 -3.16 22.80 9.42
CA VAL A 23 -4.50 22.19 9.60
C VAL A 23 -4.52 20.75 9.09
N PRO A 24 -5.40 19.90 9.62
CA PRO A 24 -5.58 18.55 9.09
C PRO A 24 -5.93 18.57 7.59
N ARG A 25 -5.34 17.66 6.80
CA ARG A 25 -5.57 17.56 5.35
C ARG A 25 -7.03 17.43 4.94
N SER A 26 -7.87 16.80 5.78
CA SER A 26 -9.31 16.67 5.56
C SER A 26 -10.07 18.00 5.60
N ARG A 27 -9.51 19.04 6.23
CA ARG A 27 -10.06 20.40 6.20
C ARG A 27 -9.74 21.14 4.91
N ILE A 28 -8.70 20.74 4.19
CA ILE A 28 -8.37 21.31 2.88
C ILE A 28 -9.26 20.69 1.80
N LEU A 29 -9.16 19.37 1.65
CA LEU A 29 -9.95 18.59 0.69
C LEU A 29 -10.25 17.21 1.28
N LYS A 30 -11.50 16.77 1.20
CA LYS A 30 -11.89 15.40 1.54
C LYS A 30 -11.41 14.44 0.46
N ASP A 31 -11.25 13.16 0.79
CA ASP A 31 -10.78 12.15 -0.16
C ASP A 31 -11.71 11.98 -1.35
N ASP A 32 -13.03 12.04 -1.13
CA ASP A 32 -14.04 11.99 -2.20
C ASP A 32 -13.92 13.17 -3.17
N ALA A 33 -13.62 14.38 -2.66
CA ALA A 33 -13.39 15.56 -3.49
C ALA A 33 -12.12 15.41 -4.35
N LEU A 34 -11.07 14.77 -3.82
CA LEU A 34 -9.86 14.45 -4.59
C LEU A 34 -10.15 13.48 -5.73
N LEU A 35 -10.96 12.45 -5.47
CA LEU A 35 -11.37 11.49 -6.50
C LEU A 35 -12.23 12.16 -7.58
N GLU A 36 -13.15 13.05 -7.20
CA GLU A 36 -13.95 13.83 -8.14
C GLU A 36 -13.08 14.72 -9.02
N LEU A 37 -12.10 15.44 -8.44
CA LEU A 37 -11.14 16.26 -9.18
C LEU A 37 -10.27 15.43 -10.14
N ALA A 38 -9.82 14.25 -9.69
CA ALA A 38 -9.03 13.35 -10.51
C ALA A 38 -9.83 12.78 -11.70
N ALA A 39 -11.11 12.57 -11.53
CA ALA A 39 -12.00 12.07 -12.58
C ALA A 39 -12.43 13.19 -13.55
N SER A 40 -12.86 14.35 -13.02
CA SER A 40 -13.40 15.46 -13.82
C SER A 40 -12.35 16.31 -14.51
N ARG A 41 -11.13 16.41 -13.95
CA ARG A 41 -9.99 17.19 -14.47
C ARG A 41 -10.38 18.61 -14.90
N PRO A 42 -10.86 19.45 -13.98
CA PRO A 42 -11.31 20.80 -14.29
C PRO A 42 -10.16 21.62 -14.90
N LYS A 43 -10.44 22.34 -15.98
CA LYS A 43 -9.47 23.20 -16.69
C LYS A 43 -9.63 24.67 -16.41
N ASN A 44 -10.77 25.04 -15.85
CA ASN A 44 -11.13 26.43 -15.54
C ASN A 44 -12.05 26.50 -14.32
N HIS A 45 -12.33 27.71 -13.86
CA HIS A 45 -13.20 27.95 -12.71
C HIS A 45 -14.64 27.45 -12.89
N ASP A 46 -15.17 27.47 -14.12
CA ASP A 46 -16.51 26.99 -14.42
C ASP A 46 -16.61 25.49 -14.24
N ASP A 47 -15.59 24.77 -14.70
CA ASP A 47 -15.51 23.31 -14.51
C ASP A 47 -15.31 22.96 -13.04
N LEU A 48 -14.48 23.73 -12.33
CA LEU A 48 -14.26 23.55 -10.89
C LEU A 48 -15.57 23.83 -10.11
N GLY A 49 -16.38 24.77 -10.57
CA GLY A 49 -17.69 25.08 -10.02
C GLY A 49 -18.70 23.93 -10.08
N LYS A 50 -18.54 23.01 -11.03
CA LYS A 50 -19.37 21.81 -11.21
C LYS A 50 -19.02 20.68 -10.23
N ALA A 51 -17.83 20.71 -9.62
CA ALA A 51 -17.40 19.72 -8.65
C ALA A 51 -18.24 19.78 -7.38
N ARG A 52 -19.07 18.77 -7.14
CA ARG A 52 -20.10 18.79 -6.09
C ARG A 52 -19.53 18.57 -4.70
N LEU A 53 -18.48 17.78 -4.59
CA LEU A 53 -17.84 17.40 -3.34
C LEU A 53 -16.83 18.44 -2.85
N LEU A 54 -16.50 19.42 -3.69
CA LEU A 54 -15.59 20.49 -3.35
C LEU A 54 -16.28 21.55 -2.48
N LEU A 55 -15.64 21.97 -1.39
CA LEU A 55 -16.14 23.04 -0.53
C LEU A 55 -16.26 24.35 -1.32
N ARG A 56 -17.24 25.20 -0.98
CA ARG A 56 -17.50 26.47 -1.67
C ARG A 56 -16.25 27.38 -1.68
N GLU A 57 -15.53 27.42 -0.58
CA GLU A 57 -14.32 28.20 -0.41
C GLU A 57 -13.20 27.75 -1.33
N ALA A 58 -13.15 26.45 -1.63
CA ALA A 58 -12.13 25.85 -2.51
C ALA A 58 -12.44 26.02 -4.01
N ARG A 59 -13.62 26.53 -4.37
CA ARG A 59 -14.02 26.79 -5.78
C ARG A 59 -13.65 28.18 -6.27
N ARG A 60 -13.11 29.06 -5.42
CA ARG A 60 -12.80 30.47 -5.74
C ARG A 60 -11.49 30.91 -5.11
N GLY A 61 -10.88 31.97 -5.69
CA GLY A 61 -9.66 32.58 -5.19
C GLY A 61 -8.43 31.68 -5.29
N GLU A 62 -7.42 31.98 -4.53
CA GLU A 62 -6.09 31.33 -4.58
C GLU A 62 -6.13 29.79 -4.45
N VAL A 63 -7.08 29.26 -3.68
CA VAL A 63 -7.22 27.80 -3.53
C VAL A 63 -7.69 27.18 -4.84
N ALA A 64 -8.65 27.78 -5.51
CA ALA A 64 -9.13 27.33 -6.82
C ALA A 64 -8.03 27.42 -7.88
N ASP A 65 -7.28 28.52 -7.93
CA ASP A 65 -6.15 28.69 -8.84
C ASP A 65 -5.07 27.64 -8.61
N SER A 66 -4.78 27.36 -7.34
CA SER A 66 -3.82 26.32 -6.95
C SER A 66 -4.26 24.92 -7.32
N ILE A 67 -5.56 24.62 -7.23
CA ILE A 67 -6.15 23.33 -7.67
C ILE A 67 -6.03 23.19 -9.19
N LEU A 68 -6.40 24.23 -9.94
CA LEU A 68 -6.29 24.23 -11.40
C LEU A 68 -4.84 24.07 -11.86
N ALA A 69 -3.91 24.77 -11.21
CA ALA A 69 -2.48 24.63 -11.48
C ALA A 69 -1.97 23.20 -11.18
N ALA A 70 -2.42 22.57 -10.08
CA ALA A 70 -2.07 21.21 -9.74
C ALA A 70 -2.62 20.20 -10.76
N VAL A 71 -3.85 20.40 -11.26
CA VAL A 71 -4.44 19.57 -12.32
C VAL A 71 -3.67 19.72 -13.63
N ALA A 72 -3.35 20.95 -14.03
CA ALA A 72 -2.57 21.23 -15.25
C ALA A 72 -1.15 20.63 -15.16
N ALA A 73 -0.48 20.72 -14.02
CA ALA A 73 0.83 20.11 -13.79
C ALA A 73 0.76 18.57 -13.86
N ALA A 74 -0.32 17.96 -13.35
CA ALA A 74 -0.55 16.53 -13.47
C ALA A 74 -0.76 16.09 -14.93
N GLU A 75 -1.43 16.91 -15.72
CA GLU A 75 -1.65 16.65 -17.16
C GLU A 75 -0.37 16.78 -17.98
N ALA A 76 0.52 17.67 -17.63
CA ALA A 76 1.81 17.88 -18.28
C ALA A 76 2.87 16.82 -17.92
N MET A 77 2.62 15.98 -16.93
CA MET A 77 3.61 15.01 -16.46
C MET A 77 3.83 13.87 -17.47
N PRO A 78 5.09 13.55 -17.82
CA PRO A 78 5.39 12.42 -18.66
C PRO A 78 5.01 11.10 -17.98
N ALA A 79 4.57 10.11 -18.78
CA ALA A 79 4.13 8.81 -18.27
C ALA A 79 5.21 8.09 -17.42
N SER A 80 6.49 8.33 -17.73
CA SER A 80 7.64 7.76 -17.00
C SER A 80 7.82 8.31 -15.58
N ALA A 81 7.25 9.48 -15.28
CA ALA A 81 7.35 10.10 -13.95
C ALA A 81 6.18 9.72 -13.03
N ILE A 82 5.26 8.90 -13.52
CA ILE A 82 4.10 8.44 -12.78
C ILE A 82 4.51 7.25 -11.93
N PRO A 83 4.27 7.27 -10.60
CA PRO A 83 4.46 6.08 -9.80
C PRO A 83 3.58 4.95 -10.37
N SER A 84 4.21 3.91 -10.88
CA SER A 84 3.50 2.68 -11.23
C SER A 84 2.90 2.09 -9.96
N SER A 85 1.63 1.70 -10.01
CA SER A 85 1.12 0.77 -9.00
C SER A 85 2.01 -0.46 -9.06
N PRO A 86 2.50 -0.99 -7.92
CA PRO A 86 3.24 -2.24 -7.98
C PRO A 86 2.38 -3.26 -8.74
N GLU A 87 2.89 -3.73 -9.87
CA GLU A 87 2.29 -4.87 -10.55
C GLU A 87 2.25 -6.00 -9.51
N GLN A 88 1.06 -6.52 -9.26
CA GLN A 88 0.97 -7.75 -8.49
C GLN A 88 1.67 -8.81 -9.33
N PRO A 89 2.76 -9.42 -8.82
CA PRO A 89 3.47 -10.42 -9.58
C PRO A 89 2.50 -11.52 -10.00
N ALA A 90 2.64 -12.01 -11.22
CA ALA A 90 1.84 -13.10 -11.72
C ALA A 90 1.99 -14.29 -10.76
N ARG A 91 0.89 -14.71 -10.14
CA ARG A 91 0.90 -15.81 -9.16
C ARG A 91 1.43 -17.07 -9.84
N LYS A 92 2.55 -17.57 -9.35
CA LYS A 92 3.10 -18.85 -9.81
C LYS A 92 2.15 -19.99 -9.38
N PRO A 93 1.93 -21.02 -10.21
CA PRO A 93 1.18 -22.21 -9.77
C PRO A 93 1.79 -22.78 -8.48
N GLY A 94 0.93 -23.06 -7.49
CA GLY A 94 1.37 -23.55 -6.18
C GLY A 94 1.75 -22.51 -5.14
N ALA A 95 1.98 -21.25 -5.54
CA ALA A 95 2.35 -20.18 -4.59
C ALA A 95 1.24 -19.89 -3.56
N GLU A 96 -0.02 -20.11 -3.91
CA GLU A 96 -1.14 -19.89 -2.99
C GLU A 96 -1.11 -20.87 -1.81
N ALA A 97 -0.90 -22.16 -2.07
CA ALA A 97 -0.77 -23.15 -1.01
C ALA A 97 0.46 -22.90 -0.12
N LEU A 98 1.58 -22.48 -0.70
CA LEU A 98 2.76 -22.08 0.06
C LEU A 98 2.51 -20.83 0.89
N ALA A 99 1.81 -19.83 0.38
CA ALA A 99 1.41 -18.64 1.14
C ALA A 99 0.52 -19.03 2.34
N ASP A 100 -0.36 -20.02 2.20
CA ASP A 100 -1.17 -20.52 3.30
C ASP A 100 -0.33 -21.24 4.35
N LEU A 101 0.65 -22.06 3.96
CA LEU A 101 1.61 -22.65 4.91
C LEU A 101 2.42 -21.58 5.66
N LEU A 102 2.89 -20.55 4.96
CA LEU A 102 3.57 -19.40 5.57
C LEU A 102 2.67 -18.65 6.54
N ARG A 103 1.37 -18.56 6.26
CA ARG A 103 0.38 -17.93 7.16
C ARG A 103 0.20 -18.75 8.44
N VAL A 104 0.20 -20.09 8.34
CA VAL A 104 0.15 -20.98 9.51
C VAL A 104 1.42 -20.84 10.35
N LEU A 105 2.60 -20.83 9.70
CA LEU A 105 3.89 -20.61 10.36
C LEU A 105 3.91 -19.25 11.08
N LEU A 106 3.49 -18.16 10.40
CA LEU A 106 3.42 -16.82 10.97
C LEU A 106 2.58 -16.80 12.25
N LYS A 107 1.41 -17.45 12.21
CA LYS A 107 0.54 -17.54 13.39
C LYS A 107 1.22 -18.26 14.53
N ALA A 108 1.84 -19.41 14.27
CA ALA A 108 2.52 -20.21 15.29
C ALA A 108 3.69 -19.44 15.93
N ARG A 109 4.48 -18.72 15.13
CA ARG A 109 5.59 -17.90 15.63
C ARG A 109 5.11 -16.67 16.39
N ALA A 110 4.10 -15.98 15.89
CA ALA A 110 3.49 -14.83 16.55
C ALA A 110 2.95 -15.19 17.95
N ASP A 111 2.27 -16.33 18.05
CA ASP A 111 1.72 -16.84 19.32
C ASP A 111 2.86 -17.23 20.29
N ALA A 112 3.94 -17.86 19.80
CA ALA A 112 5.08 -18.28 20.62
C ALA A 112 5.87 -17.08 21.19
N GLU A 113 6.03 -16.02 20.42
CA GLU A 113 6.78 -14.82 20.80
C GLU A 113 5.90 -13.73 21.41
N GLY A 114 4.58 -13.93 21.50
CA GLY A 114 3.65 -12.93 22.03
C GLY A 114 3.55 -11.64 21.19
N VAL A 115 3.81 -11.73 19.89
CA VAL A 115 3.83 -10.59 18.97
C VAL A 115 2.65 -10.68 18.02
N ALA A 116 1.96 -9.55 17.77
CA ALA A 116 0.86 -9.52 16.82
C ALA A 116 1.36 -9.81 15.38
N GLN A 117 0.70 -10.75 14.68
CA GLN A 117 1.06 -11.19 13.32
C GLN A 117 1.30 -10.04 12.35
N ARG A 118 0.43 -9.02 12.37
CA ARG A 118 0.50 -7.83 11.50
C ARG A 118 1.77 -6.98 11.69
N LEU A 119 2.46 -7.13 12.82
CA LEU A 119 3.72 -6.44 13.07
C LEU A 119 4.90 -7.20 12.46
N ILE A 120 4.74 -8.50 12.19
CA ILE A 120 5.76 -9.37 11.61
C ILE A 120 5.65 -9.34 10.09
N ALA A 121 4.48 -9.72 9.54
CA ALA A 121 4.24 -9.77 8.11
C ALA A 121 2.75 -9.50 7.78
N SER A 122 2.50 -8.90 6.63
CA SER A 122 1.17 -8.74 6.03
C SER A 122 0.84 -9.92 5.10
N SER A 123 -0.42 -10.05 4.68
CA SER A 123 -0.79 -11.06 3.67
C SER A 123 -0.05 -10.87 2.34
N ALA A 124 0.17 -9.61 1.94
CA ALA A 124 0.94 -9.30 0.73
C ALA A 124 2.42 -9.73 0.86
N ASP A 125 3.01 -9.61 2.05
CA ASP A 125 4.37 -10.08 2.32
C ASP A 125 4.44 -11.61 2.18
N LEU A 126 3.43 -12.36 2.67
CA LEU A 126 3.39 -13.82 2.55
C LEU A 126 3.23 -14.26 1.08
N ASP A 127 2.39 -13.56 0.31
CA ASP A 127 2.23 -13.80 -1.12
C ASP A 127 3.55 -13.54 -1.87
N ALA A 128 4.27 -12.47 -1.54
CA ALA A 128 5.57 -12.14 -2.10
C ALA A 128 6.65 -13.18 -1.74
N LEU A 129 6.69 -13.62 -0.48
CA LEU A 129 7.59 -14.70 -0.02
C LEU A 129 7.33 -16.01 -0.78
N ALA A 130 6.05 -16.38 -0.96
CA ALA A 130 5.66 -17.57 -1.71
C ALA A 130 6.04 -17.47 -3.20
N ALA A 131 6.02 -16.25 -3.76
CA ALA A 131 6.47 -15.97 -5.13
C ALA A 131 8.01 -15.98 -5.28
N GLY A 132 8.76 -15.92 -4.17
CA GLY A 132 10.22 -15.87 -4.14
C GLY A 132 10.82 -14.45 -4.12
N GLU A 133 10.01 -13.44 -3.80
CA GLU A 133 10.44 -12.04 -3.71
C GLU A 133 10.87 -11.74 -2.26
N LEU A 134 12.16 -11.92 -1.96
CA LEU A 134 12.65 -11.83 -0.58
C LEU A 134 13.11 -10.43 -0.19
N GLU A 135 13.81 -9.75 -1.09
CA GLU A 135 14.52 -8.50 -0.79
C GLU A 135 13.59 -7.34 -0.37
N ALA A 136 12.39 -7.27 -0.96
CA ALA A 136 11.43 -6.21 -0.71
C ALA A 136 10.54 -6.47 0.52
N VAL A 137 10.61 -7.66 1.12
CA VAL A 137 9.70 -8.07 2.20
C VAL A 137 10.25 -7.69 3.56
N PRO A 138 9.58 -6.84 4.35
CA PRO A 138 10.06 -6.42 5.67
C PRO A 138 10.29 -7.57 6.65
N ALA A 139 9.59 -8.68 6.50
CA ALA A 139 9.74 -9.87 7.34
C ALA A 139 11.12 -10.57 7.16
N MET A 140 11.85 -10.26 6.09
CA MET A 140 13.18 -10.80 5.82
C MET A 140 14.32 -9.96 6.41
N HIS A 141 14.00 -8.94 7.23
CA HIS A 141 14.99 -8.03 7.79
C HIS A 141 14.84 -7.83 9.31
N GLY A 142 15.98 -7.61 9.98
CA GLY A 142 16.05 -7.26 11.38
C GLY A 142 15.36 -8.26 12.30
N TRP A 143 14.69 -7.80 13.35
CA TRP A 143 14.03 -8.65 14.34
C TRP A 143 12.94 -9.56 13.78
N ARG A 144 12.28 -9.14 12.69
CA ARG A 144 11.24 -9.94 12.02
C ARG A 144 11.82 -11.20 11.38
N TYR A 145 13.03 -11.09 10.86
CA TYR A 145 13.77 -12.24 10.32
C TYR A 145 14.07 -13.27 11.40
N GLU A 146 14.49 -12.82 12.59
CA GLU A 146 14.78 -13.72 13.72
C GLU A 146 13.52 -14.43 14.22
N VAL A 147 12.40 -13.73 14.26
CA VAL A 147 11.12 -14.27 14.75
C VAL A 147 10.43 -15.17 13.74
N PHE A 148 10.49 -14.84 12.45
CA PHE A 148 9.68 -15.49 11.42
C PHE A 148 10.45 -15.74 10.12
N GLY A 149 11.18 -14.75 9.59
CA GLY A 149 11.76 -14.77 8.25
C GLY A 149 12.66 -15.98 8.01
N ARG A 150 13.53 -16.31 8.98
CA ARG A 150 14.42 -17.47 8.93
C ARG A 150 13.67 -18.79 8.73
N ASP A 151 12.59 -19.00 9.48
CA ASP A 151 11.80 -20.23 9.33
C ASP A 151 10.92 -20.17 8.08
N ALA A 152 10.48 -19.01 7.64
CA ALA A 152 9.76 -18.86 6.38
C ALA A 152 10.64 -19.25 5.17
N GLU A 153 11.90 -18.85 5.18
CA GLU A 153 12.89 -19.24 4.17
C GLU A 153 13.13 -20.75 4.17
N ARG A 154 13.39 -21.34 5.34
CA ARG A 154 13.59 -22.77 5.51
C ARG A 154 12.38 -23.60 5.12
N LEU A 155 11.15 -23.12 5.43
CA LEU A 155 9.91 -23.78 5.04
C LEU A 155 9.76 -23.81 3.52
N ARG A 156 10.03 -22.67 2.86
CA ARG A 156 9.98 -22.55 1.40
C ARG A 156 11.01 -23.44 0.72
N ASP A 157 12.20 -23.54 1.29
CA ASP A 157 13.31 -24.31 0.73
C ASP A 157 13.22 -25.82 1.07
N GLY A 158 12.18 -26.22 1.85
CA GLY A 158 11.92 -27.61 2.16
C GLY A 158 12.82 -28.18 3.27
N GLU A 159 13.46 -27.33 4.07
CA GLU A 159 14.30 -27.76 5.19
C GLU A 159 13.50 -28.05 6.46
N ILE A 160 12.30 -27.51 6.56
CA ILE A 160 11.38 -27.71 7.68
C ILE A 160 9.97 -28.01 7.17
N ALA A 161 9.18 -28.65 8.04
CA ALA A 161 7.74 -28.88 7.83
C ALA A 161 6.93 -28.37 9.02
N LEU A 162 5.63 -28.21 8.82
CA LEU A 162 4.68 -27.95 9.89
C LEU A 162 3.93 -29.21 10.25
N SER A 163 3.84 -29.50 11.54
CA SER A 163 3.12 -30.65 12.09
C SER A 163 2.14 -30.21 13.17
N ALA A 164 1.00 -30.87 13.26
CA ALA A 164 0.04 -30.66 14.34
C ALA A 164 0.33 -31.65 15.48
N GLN A 165 0.57 -31.12 16.67
CA GLN A 165 0.77 -31.95 17.86
C GLN A 165 0.08 -31.31 19.08
N GLY A 166 -0.81 -32.06 19.72
CA GLY A 166 -1.48 -31.60 20.93
C GLY A 166 -2.34 -30.33 20.73
N GLY A 167 -2.92 -30.14 19.53
CA GLY A 167 -3.71 -28.95 19.20
C GLY A 167 -2.88 -27.72 18.83
N ALA A 168 -1.56 -27.83 18.79
CA ALA A 168 -0.65 -26.76 18.40
C ALA A 168 0.12 -27.11 17.11
N VAL A 169 0.55 -26.07 16.37
CA VAL A 169 1.44 -26.23 15.22
C VAL A 169 2.90 -26.19 15.69
N ARG A 170 3.67 -27.17 15.26
CA ARG A 170 5.12 -27.26 15.52
C ARG A 170 5.91 -27.24 14.24
N VAL A 171 7.06 -26.61 14.30
CA VAL A 171 8.08 -26.61 13.24
C VAL A 171 8.96 -27.85 13.44
N VAL A 172 9.10 -28.68 12.41
CA VAL A 172 9.85 -29.94 12.44
C VAL A 172 10.95 -29.87 11.37
N PRO A 173 12.22 -30.07 11.71
CA PRO A 173 13.28 -30.18 10.71
C PRO A 173 13.00 -31.40 9.81
N LEU A 174 13.26 -31.23 8.51
CA LEU A 174 13.34 -32.34 7.56
C LEU A 174 14.81 -32.74 7.44
N ALA A 175 15.03 -34.04 7.49
CA ALA A 175 16.39 -34.61 7.39
C ALA A 175 16.90 -34.57 5.94
#